data_4df14007ce13b3785a99f2b1d6bbd2ff
#
_entry.id   4df14007ce13b3785a99f2b1d6bbd2ff
#
_cell.length_a   1.000
_cell.length_b   1.000
_cell.length_c   1.000
_cell.angle_alpha   90.00
_cell.angle_beta   90.00
_cell.angle_gamma   90.00
#
_symmetry.space_group_name_H-M   'P 1'
#
loop_
_entity.id
_entity.type
_entity.pdbx_description
1 polymer ?
#
loop_
_entity_poly.entity_id
_entity_poly.type
_entity_poly.pdbx_seq_one_letter_code
_entity_poly.pdbx_strand_id
1 'polypeptide(L)'
;GRLPIGKESDLFTKTFEKEIEGLIGDGVELKQKLVTEMEQQGVELAGMPVPALSEYFGDYEVFSAEEKLYEPMEGVEYLFKGFIDLVVKTNDGKYHIIDWKTTSWGWDARRRSDPMVTYQLTLYKHHFARKHNIDPKMIETHFALIKRTAKKDHVEIFRVTSGPRKTENALKLLNTALYNIK
;
A
#
# COMPACT_ATOMS: atom_id res chain seq x y z
N GLY A 1 -16.53 -3.50 9.71
CA GLY A 1 -16.49 -3.63 11.17
C GLY A 1 -15.04 -3.80 11.60
N ARG A 2 -14.61 -3.12 12.66
CA ARG A 2 -13.26 -3.32 13.23
C ARG A 2 -13.14 -4.77 13.69
N LEU A 3 -12.08 -5.45 13.30
CA LEU A 3 -11.70 -6.72 13.91
C LEU A 3 -11.43 -6.47 15.41
N PRO A 4 -11.84 -7.39 16.32
CA PRO A 4 -11.47 -7.30 17.72
C PRO A 4 -9.95 -7.34 17.84
N ILE A 5 -9.39 -6.42 18.61
CA ILE A 5 -7.94 -6.36 18.90
C ILE A 5 -7.48 -7.74 19.41
N GLY A 6 -6.42 -8.28 18.82
CA GLY A 6 -5.82 -9.56 19.18
C GLY A 6 -6.24 -10.76 18.32
N LYS A 7 -7.02 -10.53 17.24
CA LYS A 7 -7.37 -11.59 16.28
C LYS A 7 -6.63 -11.47 14.95
N GLU A 8 -5.77 -10.49 14.82
CA GLU A 8 -5.02 -10.22 13.57
C GLU A 8 -4.09 -11.40 13.25
N SER A 9 -3.42 -11.96 14.26
CA SER A 9 -2.54 -13.13 14.09
C SER A 9 -3.33 -14.37 13.65
N ASP A 10 -4.50 -14.62 14.25
CA ASP A 10 -5.36 -15.76 13.86
C ASP A 10 -5.87 -15.61 12.43
N LEU A 11 -6.23 -14.38 12.04
CA LEU A 11 -6.67 -14.10 10.66
C LEU A 11 -5.52 -14.28 9.69
N PHE A 12 -4.32 -13.79 10.05
CA PHE A 12 -3.12 -13.98 9.24
C PHE A 12 -2.85 -15.48 9.02
N THR A 13 -2.80 -16.28 10.09
CA THR A 13 -2.53 -17.71 10.01
C THR A 13 -3.51 -18.41 9.08
N LYS A 14 -4.81 -18.20 9.26
CA LYS A 14 -5.84 -18.81 8.40
C LYS A 14 -5.70 -18.42 6.93
N THR A 15 -5.39 -17.14 6.66
CA THR A 15 -5.22 -16.65 5.28
C THR A 15 -3.94 -17.22 4.68
N PHE A 16 -2.85 -17.23 5.44
CA PHE A 16 -1.57 -17.77 5.02
C PHE A 16 -1.66 -19.28 4.68
N GLU A 17 -2.26 -20.08 5.57
CA GLU A 17 -2.50 -21.50 5.34
C GLU A 17 -3.27 -21.75 4.05
N LYS A 18 -4.36 -20.99 3.83
CA LYS A 18 -5.15 -21.10 2.60
C LYS A 18 -4.35 -20.78 1.33
N GLU A 19 -3.51 -19.75 1.37
CA GLU A 19 -2.64 -19.40 0.24
C GLU A 19 -1.59 -20.49 -0.01
N ILE A 20 -1.00 -21.06 1.04
CA ILE A 20 -0.05 -22.18 0.93
C ILE A 20 -0.72 -23.42 0.34
N GLU A 21 -1.93 -23.77 0.80
CA GLU A 21 -2.72 -24.88 0.23
C GLU A 21 -3.02 -24.65 -1.26
N GLY A 22 -3.36 -23.41 -1.64
CA GLY A 22 -3.57 -23.04 -3.04
C GLY A 22 -2.33 -23.24 -3.90
N LEU A 23 -1.17 -22.75 -3.44
CA LEU A 23 0.11 -22.92 -4.14
C LEU A 23 0.50 -24.41 -4.30
N ILE A 24 0.30 -25.22 -3.27
CA ILE A 24 0.53 -26.67 -3.33
C ILE A 24 -0.41 -27.32 -4.36
N GLY A 25 -1.69 -26.90 -4.37
CA GLY A 25 -2.68 -27.36 -5.34
C GLY A 25 -2.32 -27.02 -6.79
N ASP A 26 -1.67 -25.88 -7.01
CA ASP A 26 -1.15 -25.43 -8.30
C ASP A 26 0.20 -26.11 -8.68
N GLY A 27 0.70 -27.02 -7.85
CA GLY A 27 1.92 -27.78 -8.10
C GLY A 27 3.22 -26.99 -7.79
N VAL A 28 3.15 -25.91 -7.02
CA VAL A 28 4.32 -25.14 -6.62
C VAL A 28 5.11 -25.89 -5.54
N GLU A 29 6.39 -26.13 -5.80
CA GLU A 29 7.29 -26.74 -4.83
C GLU A 29 7.68 -25.71 -3.74
N LEU A 30 7.26 -25.95 -2.51
CA LEU A 30 7.52 -25.06 -1.39
C LEU A 30 8.60 -25.62 -0.46
N LYS A 31 9.56 -24.77 -0.07
CA LYS A 31 10.56 -25.13 0.94
C LYS A 31 9.94 -24.99 2.33
N GLN A 32 9.65 -26.10 2.99
CA GLN A 32 8.96 -26.13 4.29
C GLN A 32 9.60 -25.20 5.34
N LYS A 33 10.94 -25.16 5.40
CA LYS A 33 11.65 -24.25 6.32
C LYS A 33 11.28 -22.79 6.08
N LEU A 34 11.23 -22.38 4.80
CA LEU A 34 10.89 -21.00 4.43
C LEU A 34 9.43 -20.69 4.78
N VAL A 35 8.51 -21.61 4.52
CA VAL A 35 7.09 -21.48 4.86
C VAL A 35 6.92 -21.25 6.36
N THR A 36 7.55 -22.09 7.19
CA THR A 36 7.48 -21.95 8.65
C THR A 36 8.08 -20.63 9.15
N GLU A 37 9.23 -20.20 8.60
CA GLU A 37 9.85 -18.91 8.96
C GLU A 37 8.95 -17.72 8.57
N MET A 38 8.32 -17.78 7.40
CA MET A 38 7.41 -16.71 6.93
C MET A 38 6.13 -16.65 7.78
N GLU A 39 5.58 -17.79 8.15
CA GLU A 39 4.41 -17.89 9.01
C GLU A 39 4.69 -17.28 10.39
N GLN A 40 5.79 -17.68 11.03
CA GLN A 40 6.19 -17.14 12.34
C GLN A 40 6.38 -15.63 12.30
N GLN A 41 7.11 -15.12 11.29
CA GLN A 41 7.29 -13.67 11.11
C GLN A 41 5.95 -12.96 10.89
N GLY A 42 5.06 -13.53 10.10
CA GLY A 42 3.76 -12.94 9.82
C GLY A 42 2.87 -12.87 11.07
N VAL A 43 2.84 -13.92 11.89
CA VAL A 43 2.11 -13.94 13.16
C VAL A 43 2.62 -12.85 14.11
N GLU A 44 3.95 -12.69 14.23
CA GLU A 44 4.56 -11.66 15.07
C GLU A 44 4.22 -10.23 14.58
N LEU A 45 4.15 -10.04 13.27
CA LEU A 45 3.95 -8.72 12.67
C LEU A 45 2.47 -8.33 12.51
N ALA A 46 1.56 -9.30 12.45
CA ALA A 46 0.15 -9.07 12.10
C ALA A 46 -0.58 -8.06 12.99
N GLY A 47 -0.26 -8.02 14.28
CA GLY A 47 -0.85 -7.08 15.24
C GLY A 47 -0.24 -5.67 15.25
N MET A 48 0.85 -5.42 14.52
CA MET A 48 1.61 -4.17 14.60
C MET A 48 1.07 -3.01 13.72
N PRO A 49 0.44 -3.26 12.55
CA PRO A 49 -0.02 -2.19 11.67
C PRO A 49 -1.06 -1.26 12.29
N VAL A 50 -2.06 -1.79 12.98
CA VAL A 50 -3.16 -0.99 13.54
C VAL A 50 -2.70 -0.03 14.63
N PRO A 51 -1.90 -0.45 15.65
CA PRO A 51 -1.30 0.48 16.58
C PRO A 51 -0.44 1.56 15.92
N ALA A 52 0.38 1.19 14.94
CA ALA A 52 1.22 2.14 14.22
C ALA A 52 0.41 3.19 13.43
N LEU A 53 -0.71 2.80 12.82
CA LEU A 53 -1.63 3.75 12.20
C LEU A 53 -2.22 4.73 13.22
N SER A 54 -2.65 4.22 14.38
CA SER A 54 -3.22 5.07 15.44
C SER A 54 -2.18 6.01 16.05
N GLU A 55 -0.94 5.57 16.18
CA GLU A 55 0.17 6.43 16.64
C GLU A 55 0.49 7.54 15.63
N TYR A 56 0.47 7.22 14.33
CA TYR A 56 0.85 8.15 13.27
C TYR A 56 -0.26 9.15 12.92
N PHE A 57 -1.52 8.70 12.81
CA PHE A 57 -2.65 9.52 12.36
C PHE A 57 -3.53 10.05 13.50
N GLY A 58 -3.39 9.52 14.72
CA GLY A 58 -4.33 9.77 15.81
C GLY A 58 -5.69 9.11 15.54
N ASP A 59 -6.76 9.87 15.74
CA ASP A 59 -8.11 9.41 15.42
C ASP A 59 -8.35 9.44 13.92
N TYR A 60 -8.76 8.32 13.38
CA TYR A 60 -9.09 8.16 11.96
C TYR A 60 -10.26 7.18 11.76
N GLU A 61 -10.91 7.30 10.64
CA GLU A 61 -11.85 6.30 10.11
C GLU A 61 -11.26 5.62 8.86
N VAL A 62 -11.52 4.33 8.69
CA VAL A 62 -11.19 3.64 7.44
C VAL A 62 -12.20 4.03 6.39
N PHE A 63 -11.74 4.74 5.35
CA PHE A 63 -12.57 5.12 4.22
C PHE A 63 -12.74 3.95 3.24
N SER A 64 -11.64 3.31 2.86
CA SER A 64 -11.64 2.12 2.01
C SER A 64 -10.41 1.25 2.25
N ALA A 65 -10.52 -0.05 1.96
CA ALA A 65 -9.43 -1.01 1.93
C ALA A 65 -9.48 -1.79 0.62
N GLU A 66 -8.32 -2.13 0.06
CA GLU A 66 -8.17 -2.79 -1.24
C GLU A 66 -8.97 -2.12 -2.35
N GLU A 67 -8.92 -0.79 -2.36
CA GLU A 67 -9.72 -0.01 -3.30
C GLU A 67 -9.23 -0.15 -4.73
N LYS A 68 -10.07 -0.71 -5.58
CA LYS A 68 -9.78 -0.84 -7.01
C LYS A 68 -9.96 0.50 -7.71
N LEU A 69 -8.90 0.95 -8.36
CA LEU A 69 -8.91 2.00 -9.36
C LEU A 69 -8.99 1.35 -10.75
N TYR A 70 -9.99 1.75 -11.53
CA TYR A 70 -10.16 1.31 -12.92
C TYR A 70 -10.71 2.48 -13.71
N GLU A 71 -9.83 3.44 -14.01
CA GLU A 71 -10.20 4.79 -14.41
C GLU A 71 -9.71 5.12 -15.83
N PRO A 72 -10.50 5.82 -16.64
CA PRO A 72 -10.06 6.24 -17.97
C PRO A 72 -8.85 7.16 -17.88
N MET A 73 -7.89 6.93 -18.77
CA MET A 73 -6.71 7.77 -18.93
C MET A 73 -6.96 8.83 -19.99
N GLU A 74 -6.46 10.05 -19.76
CA GLU A 74 -6.62 11.15 -20.70
C GLU A 74 -5.78 10.95 -21.96
N GLY A 75 -6.39 11.14 -23.13
CA GLY A 75 -5.70 11.13 -24.43
C GLY A 75 -5.30 9.74 -24.94
N VAL A 76 -5.72 8.67 -24.30
CA VAL A 76 -5.44 7.28 -24.71
C VAL A 76 -6.66 6.37 -24.45
N GLU A 77 -6.79 5.30 -25.24
CA GLU A 77 -7.88 4.32 -25.09
C GLU A 77 -7.66 3.30 -23.95
N TYR A 78 -6.69 3.56 -23.09
CA TYR A 78 -6.35 2.66 -21.97
C TYR A 78 -7.00 3.09 -20.67
N LEU A 79 -7.19 2.12 -19.79
CA LEU A 79 -7.66 2.33 -18.42
C LEU A 79 -6.50 2.18 -17.44
N PHE A 80 -6.40 3.11 -16.50
CA PHE A 80 -5.50 2.96 -15.37
C PHE A 80 -6.08 1.92 -14.41
N LYS A 81 -5.33 0.86 -14.16
CA LYS A 81 -5.69 -0.17 -13.17
C LYS A 81 -4.71 -0.10 -12.01
N GLY A 82 -5.24 0.02 -10.81
CA GLY A 82 -4.46 0.01 -9.58
C GLY A 82 -5.29 -0.49 -8.40
N PHE A 83 -4.61 -0.83 -7.31
CA PHE A 83 -5.23 -1.20 -6.06
C PHE A 83 -4.56 -0.39 -4.96
N ILE A 84 -5.37 0.35 -4.20
CA ILE A 84 -4.90 1.08 -3.02
C ILE A 84 -5.14 0.19 -1.82
N ASP A 85 -4.08 -0.13 -1.07
CA ASP A 85 -4.20 -1.04 0.05
C ASP A 85 -5.12 -0.51 1.14
N LEU A 86 -4.98 0.78 1.50
CA LEU A 86 -5.77 1.40 2.55
C LEU A 86 -5.93 2.91 2.32
N VAL A 87 -7.13 3.42 2.54
CA VAL A 87 -7.40 4.85 2.66
C VAL A 87 -8.03 5.11 4.02
N VAL A 88 -7.45 6.03 4.77
CA VAL A 88 -8.03 6.52 6.02
C VAL A 88 -8.37 7.99 5.91
N LYS A 89 -9.38 8.42 6.69
CA LYS A 89 -9.76 9.83 6.79
C LYS A 89 -9.59 10.29 8.22
N THR A 90 -8.91 11.41 8.40
CA THR A 90 -8.68 12.04 9.69
C THR A 90 -9.73 13.11 10.01
N ASN A 91 -9.82 13.54 11.27
CA ASN A 91 -10.81 14.48 11.76
C ASN A 91 -10.69 15.88 11.10
N ASP A 92 -9.53 16.24 10.54
CA ASP A 92 -9.32 17.45 9.74
C ASP A 92 -9.87 17.36 8.32
N GLY A 93 -10.54 16.25 7.98
CA GLY A 93 -11.17 16.01 6.69
C GLY A 93 -10.23 15.52 5.59
N LYS A 94 -8.95 15.31 5.89
CA LYS A 94 -7.99 14.79 4.92
C LYS A 94 -8.12 13.29 4.71
N TYR A 95 -7.82 12.88 3.49
CA TYR A 95 -7.70 11.49 3.09
C TYR A 95 -6.23 11.11 3.00
N HIS A 96 -5.87 9.96 3.56
CA HIS A 96 -4.52 9.45 3.55
C HIS A 96 -4.49 8.12 2.81
N ILE A 97 -3.89 8.11 1.63
CA ILE A 97 -3.63 6.90 0.85
C ILE A 97 -2.37 6.24 1.42
N ILE A 98 -2.47 4.99 1.78
CA ILE A 98 -1.40 4.21 2.40
C ILE A 98 -1.13 2.99 1.54
N ASP A 99 0.11 2.81 1.14
CA ASP A 99 0.59 1.64 0.42
C ASP A 99 1.57 0.87 1.31
N TRP A 100 1.22 -0.37 1.62
CA TRP A 100 2.02 -1.25 2.47
C TRP A 100 3.15 -1.90 1.69
N LYS A 101 4.34 -1.88 2.24
CA LYS A 101 5.52 -2.53 1.66
C LYS A 101 6.21 -3.40 2.70
N THR A 102 6.29 -4.69 2.43
CA THR A 102 7.10 -5.60 3.24
C THR A 102 8.56 -5.50 2.80
N THR A 103 9.45 -5.32 3.76
CA THR A 103 10.88 -5.17 3.51
C THR A 103 11.69 -5.81 4.64
N SER A 104 12.93 -6.18 4.38
CA SER A 104 13.83 -6.66 5.44
C SER A 104 14.28 -5.50 6.33
N TRP A 105 14.58 -4.34 5.72
CA TRP A 105 15.10 -3.15 6.40
C TRP A 105 14.27 -1.92 6.02
N GLY A 106 14.45 -0.81 6.74
CA GLY A 106 13.90 0.48 6.34
C GLY A 106 14.45 0.96 4.99
N TRP A 107 13.81 1.96 4.41
CA TRP A 107 14.28 2.58 3.18
C TRP A 107 15.18 3.78 3.48
N ASP A 108 16.28 3.89 2.76
CA ASP A 108 17.14 5.07 2.79
C ASP A 108 16.47 6.28 2.09
N ALA A 109 17.08 7.45 2.26
CA ALA A 109 16.57 8.70 1.69
C ALA A 109 16.46 8.66 0.15
N ARG A 110 17.39 7.97 -0.52
CA ARG A 110 17.39 7.83 -1.98
C ARG A 110 16.17 7.05 -2.44
N ARG A 111 15.89 5.89 -1.84
CA ARG A 111 14.74 5.06 -2.19
C ARG A 111 13.42 5.75 -1.89
N ARG A 112 13.33 6.49 -0.76
CA ARG A 112 12.12 7.24 -0.38
C ARG A 112 11.78 8.36 -1.36
N SER A 113 12.77 8.92 -2.06
CA SER A 113 12.60 10.00 -3.02
C SER A 113 12.61 9.54 -4.49
N ASP A 114 12.91 8.27 -4.75
CA ASP A 114 13.00 7.73 -6.11
C ASP A 114 11.67 7.89 -6.85
N PRO A 115 11.64 8.58 -8.00
CA PRO A 115 10.45 8.72 -8.81
C PRO A 115 9.82 7.38 -9.20
N MET A 116 10.62 6.36 -9.54
CA MET A 116 10.11 5.04 -9.94
C MET A 116 9.36 4.35 -8.81
N VAL A 117 9.69 4.65 -7.55
CA VAL A 117 8.98 4.16 -6.37
C VAL A 117 7.77 5.02 -6.04
N THR A 118 7.96 6.34 -6.03
CA THR A 118 6.96 7.29 -5.51
C THR A 118 5.85 7.64 -6.51
N TYR A 119 6.04 7.41 -7.82
CA TYR A 119 5.02 7.68 -8.84
C TYR A 119 3.79 6.78 -8.70
N GLN A 120 3.92 5.58 -8.15
CA GLN A 120 2.77 4.74 -7.80
C GLN A 120 1.76 5.51 -6.95
N LEU A 121 2.22 6.07 -5.83
CA LEU A 121 1.37 6.87 -4.93
C LEU A 121 0.86 8.16 -5.59
N THR A 122 1.66 8.78 -6.45
CA THR A 122 1.26 9.99 -7.18
C THR A 122 0.10 9.69 -8.14
N LEU A 123 0.17 8.57 -8.88
CA LEU A 123 -0.89 8.11 -9.76
C LEU A 123 -2.13 7.67 -8.99
N TYR A 124 -1.96 6.97 -7.87
CA TYR A 124 -3.08 6.62 -6.99
C TYR A 124 -3.82 7.86 -6.51
N LYS A 125 -3.11 8.87 -6.01
CA LYS A 125 -3.70 10.14 -5.59
C LYS A 125 -4.49 10.81 -6.73
N HIS A 126 -3.92 10.87 -7.93
CA HIS A 126 -4.56 11.50 -9.08
C HIS A 126 -5.87 10.81 -9.44
N HIS A 127 -5.86 9.49 -9.61
CA HIS A 127 -7.05 8.73 -10.00
C HIS A 127 -8.09 8.62 -8.88
N PHE A 128 -7.65 8.50 -7.62
CA PHE A 128 -8.54 8.52 -6.46
C PHE A 128 -9.28 9.86 -6.32
N ALA A 129 -8.57 10.98 -6.48
CA ALA A 129 -9.14 12.32 -6.44
C ALA A 129 -10.27 12.47 -7.49
N ARG A 130 -10.05 12.00 -8.71
CA ARG A 130 -11.04 12.05 -9.80
C ARG A 130 -12.22 11.13 -9.54
N LYS A 131 -11.96 9.89 -9.15
CA LYS A 131 -13.00 8.89 -8.86
C LYS A 131 -13.99 9.35 -7.80
N HIS A 132 -13.49 9.99 -6.74
CA HIS A 132 -14.30 10.43 -5.61
C HIS A 132 -14.68 11.91 -5.65
N ASN A 133 -14.24 12.65 -6.67
CA ASN A 133 -14.44 14.11 -6.78
C ASN A 133 -13.94 14.87 -5.54
N ILE A 134 -12.74 14.50 -5.07
CA ILE A 134 -12.08 15.09 -3.90
C ILE A 134 -10.96 16.03 -4.40
N ASP A 135 -10.86 17.23 -3.79
CA ASP A 135 -9.73 18.12 -4.06
C ASP A 135 -8.41 17.42 -3.73
N PRO A 136 -7.46 17.33 -4.69
CA PRO A 136 -6.15 16.72 -4.44
C PRO A 136 -5.38 17.32 -3.26
N LYS A 137 -5.68 18.54 -2.85
CA LYS A 137 -5.09 19.17 -1.66
C LYS A 137 -5.52 18.50 -0.35
N MET A 138 -6.70 17.85 -0.36
CA MET A 138 -7.23 17.08 0.77
C MET A 138 -6.70 15.65 0.83
N ILE A 139 -5.81 15.24 -0.09
CA ILE A 139 -5.28 13.89 -0.16
C ILE A 139 -3.78 13.91 0.08
N GLU A 140 -3.34 13.15 1.06
CA GLU A 140 -1.93 12.87 1.34
C GLU A 140 -1.60 11.41 1.03
N THR A 141 -0.35 11.13 0.72
CA THR A 141 0.10 9.78 0.36
C THR A 141 1.25 9.32 1.22
N HIS A 142 1.23 8.04 1.60
CA HIS A 142 2.17 7.45 2.54
C HIS A 142 2.62 6.07 2.09
N PHE A 143 3.88 5.75 2.32
CA PHE A 143 4.31 4.36 2.42
C PHE A 143 4.30 3.93 3.88
N ALA A 144 3.87 2.70 4.11
CA ALA A 144 3.95 2.04 5.39
C ALA A 144 4.81 0.78 5.23
N LEU A 145 6.00 0.80 5.81
CA LEU A 145 6.96 -0.31 5.73
C LEU A 145 6.73 -1.27 6.88
N ILE A 146 6.59 -2.56 6.57
CA ILE A 146 6.67 -3.65 7.55
C ILE A 146 8.06 -4.25 7.44
N LYS A 147 8.92 -3.96 8.44
CA LYS A 147 10.34 -4.36 8.47
C LYS A 147 10.47 -5.71 9.16
N ARG A 148 10.55 -6.79 8.38
CA ARG A 148 10.52 -8.18 8.88
C ARG A 148 11.67 -8.54 9.81
N THR A 149 12.86 -8.01 9.58
CA THR A 149 14.08 -8.36 10.33
C THR A 149 14.51 -7.29 11.32
N ALA A 150 13.71 -6.26 11.53
CA ALA A 150 13.98 -5.24 12.55
C ALA A 150 13.90 -5.87 13.96
N LYS A 151 14.73 -5.38 14.88
CA LYS A 151 14.67 -5.79 16.29
C LYS A 151 13.62 -4.99 17.09
N LYS A 152 13.23 -3.83 16.57
CA LYS A 152 12.23 -2.91 17.13
C LYS A 152 11.70 -2.03 16.01
N ASP A 153 10.62 -1.30 16.27
CA ASP A 153 10.02 -0.35 15.31
C ASP A 153 9.73 -1.01 13.97
N HIS A 154 9.04 -2.15 14.00
CA HIS A 154 8.78 -2.97 12.82
C HIS A 154 7.92 -2.27 11.78
N VAL A 155 7.08 -1.32 12.16
CA VAL A 155 6.27 -0.53 11.25
C VAL A 155 6.82 0.89 11.18
N GLU A 156 6.99 1.39 9.96
CA GLU A 156 7.46 2.75 9.72
C GLU A 156 6.58 3.41 8.66
N ILE A 157 5.88 4.48 9.05
CA ILE A 157 5.02 5.23 8.14
C ILE A 157 5.68 6.56 7.83
N PHE A 158 5.72 6.92 6.55
CA PHE A 158 6.23 8.23 6.13
C PHE A 158 5.45 8.79 4.94
N ARG A 159 5.34 10.11 4.95
CA ARG A 159 4.64 10.83 3.90
C ARG A 159 5.50 10.95 2.63
N VAL A 160 4.84 10.79 1.48
CA VAL A 160 5.40 11.07 0.15
C VAL A 160 4.68 12.27 -0.45
N THR A 161 5.40 13.32 -0.75
CA THR A 161 4.80 14.52 -1.36
C THR A 161 4.47 14.28 -2.84
N SER A 162 3.27 14.67 -3.27
CA SER A 162 2.77 14.57 -4.65
C SER A 162 2.07 15.88 -5.03
N GLY A 163 2.87 16.87 -5.43
CA GLY A 163 2.37 18.14 -5.94
C GLY A 163 2.04 18.08 -7.45
N PRO A 164 1.44 19.13 -8.02
CA PRO A 164 0.99 19.16 -9.42
C PRO A 164 2.08 18.80 -10.43
N ARG A 165 3.29 19.35 -10.27
CA ARG A 165 4.43 19.05 -11.16
C ARG A 165 4.83 17.58 -11.13
N LYS A 166 4.80 16.94 -9.95
CA LYS A 166 5.12 15.52 -9.82
C LYS A 166 4.04 14.66 -10.47
N THR A 167 2.78 15.06 -10.34
CA THR A 167 1.65 14.39 -10.99
C THR A 167 1.78 14.47 -12.51
N GLU A 168 2.08 15.65 -13.06
CA GLU A 168 2.32 15.84 -14.50
C GLU A 168 3.46 14.95 -15.02
N ASN A 169 4.58 14.91 -14.30
CA ASN A 169 5.71 14.07 -14.66
C ASN A 169 5.37 12.57 -14.63
N ALA A 170 4.60 12.13 -13.63
CA ALA A 170 4.17 10.74 -13.51
C ALA A 170 3.23 10.33 -14.66
N LEU A 171 2.26 11.18 -15.00
CA LEU A 171 1.34 10.96 -16.12
C LEU A 171 2.07 10.96 -17.46
N LYS A 172 3.02 11.88 -17.66
CA LYS A 172 3.86 11.92 -18.86
C LYS A 172 4.68 10.65 -19.03
N LEU A 173 5.31 10.17 -17.96
CA LEU A 173 6.07 8.93 -17.98
C LEU A 173 5.18 7.73 -18.34
N LEU A 174 3.99 7.64 -17.73
CA LEU A 174 3.03 6.57 -17.99
C LEU A 174 2.59 6.59 -19.48
N ASN A 175 2.22 7.74 -20.01
CA ASN A 175 1.83 7.88 -21.41
C ASN A 175 2.97 7.54 -22.36
N THR A 176 4.20 7.95 -22.06
CA THR A 176 5.39 7.60 -22.87
C THR A 176 5.64 6.09 -22.86
N ALA A 177 5.50 5.43 -21.70
CA ALA A 177 5.64 3.98 -21.60
C ALA A 177 4.58 3.25 -22.46
N LEU A 178 3.34 3.69 -22.42
CA LEU A 178 2.26 3.13 -23.24
C LEU A 178 2.48 3.34 -24.74
N TYR A 179 3.00 4.48 -25.14
CA TYR A 179 3.35 4.75 -26.54
C TYR A 179 4.45 3.81 -27.06
N ASN A 180 5.42 3.46 -26.23
CA ASN A 180 6.53 2.58 -26.60
C ASN A 180 6.17 1.08 -26.62
N ILE A 181 5.00 0.69 -26.10
CA ILE A 181 4.51 -0.70 -26.12
C ILE A 181 3.76 -1.01 -27.42
N LYS A 182 3.34 -0.01 -28.19
CA LYS A 182 2.70 -0.15 -29.50
C LYS A 182 3.73 -0.47 -30.57
#